data_64a8da001a2ac060abd5e2d8061ac6ce
#
_entry.id   64a8da001a2ac060abd5e2d8061ac6ce
#
_cell.length_a   1.000
_cell.length_b   1.000
_cell.length_c   1.000
_cell.angle_alpha   90.00
_cell.angle_beta   90.00
_cell.angle_gamma   90.00
#
_symmetry.space_group_name_H-M   'P 1'
#
loop_
_entity.id
_entity.type
_entity.pdbx_description
1 polymer ?
#
loop_
_entity_poly.entity_id
_entity_poly.type
_entity_poly.pdbx_seq_one_letter_code
_entity_poly.pdbx_strand_id
1 'polypeptide(L)'
;MAHFDLSPDVRSRGRLAASLADTFGARLIGVAAEQPIMQAADDAGYGVEAESRRVERDIESARRVFLDVVGARNDVEWRSSVQAPDNYVIERARCADIVVLGRQSSSDRGDLMLGVSPGSVVMECGRPILVAPPGTEALSTDTVVVAWKDTREARRAIHDALPLLVGAGEVVVVAATTSFRDEGAEDVAAWLARHGANTRPLVKEGELSSVAETLLDVADELGAGLIVSGAYGHSRTREWMFGGVTRDLLEMASIPLLLSH
;
A
#
# COMPACT_ATOMS: atom_id res chain seq x y z
N MET A 1 11.05 -0.33 0.76
CA MET A 1 10.95 -0.01 2.21
C MET A 1 9.69 -0.67 2.75
N ALA A 2 9.69 -1.19 3.98
CA ALA A 2 8.51 -1.80 4.59
C ALA A 2 8.31 -1.29 6.02
N HIS A 3 7.07 -1.00 6.38
CA HIS A 3 6.69 -0.60 7.72
C HIS A 3 6.49 -1.82 8.62
N PHE A 4 7.04 -1.76 9.84
CA PHE A 4 6.92 -2.78 10.87
C PHE A 4 6.24 -2.18 12.10
N ASP A 5 5.20 -2.84 12.55
CA ASP A 5 4.39 -2.55 13.73
C ASP A 5 4.29 -3.82 14.61
N LEU A 6 3.31 -3.88 15.50
CA LEU A 6 3.03 -5.05 16.34
C LEU A 6 1.73 -5.76 15.95
N SER A 7 1.20 -5.48 14.74
CA SER A 7 0.02 -6.17 14.23
C SER A 7 0.27 -7.67 14.02
N PRO A 8 -0.77 -8.50 14.09
CA PRO A 8 -0.65 -9.95 13.83
C PRO A 8 -0.05 -10.25 12.45
N ASP A 9 -0.29 -9.38 11.47
CA ASP A 9 0.08 -9.57 10.07
C ASP A 9 1.44 -8.99 9.69
N VAL A 10 2.17 -8.40 10.64
CA VAL A 10 3.47 -7.79 10.37
C VAL A 10 4.49 -8.77 9.76
N ARG A 11 4.44 -10.05 10.15
CA ARG A 11 5.36 -11.07 9.63
C ARG A 11 5.06 -11.41 8.17
N SER A 12 3.79 -11.60 7.81
CA SER A 12 3.39 -11.86 6.42
C SER A 12 3.73 -10.69 5.51
N ARG A 13 3.41 -9.46 5.93
CA ARG A 13 3.81 -8.23 5.24
C ARG A 13 5.32 -8.11 5.07
N GLY A 14 6.07 -8.43 6.11
CA GLY A 14 7.54 -8.44 6.07
C GLY A 14 8.09 -9.45 5.06
N ARG A 15 7.51 -10.67 4.98
CA ARG A 15 7.87 -11.69 3.98
C ARG A 15 7.53 -11.24 2.56
N LEU A 16 6.37 -10.62 2.36
CA LEU A 16 6.01 -10.00 1.08
C LEU A 16 7.07 -8.99 0.65
N ALA A 17 7.49 -8.08 1.55
CA ALA A 17 8.52 -7.08 1.25
C ALA A 17 9.88 -7.73 0.96
N ALA A 18 10.22 -8.80 1.67
CA ALA A 18 11.44 -9.57 1.43
C ALA A 18 11.41 -10.28 0.08
N SER A 19 10.29 -10.90 -0.29
CA SER A 19 10.08 -11.53 -1.61
C SER A 19 10.21 -10.53 -2.76
N LEU A 20 9.64 -9.33 -2.60
CA LEU A 20 9.82 -8.25 -3.58
C LEU A 20 11.28 -7.82 -3.70
N ALA A 21 11.97 -7.67 -2.56
CA ALA A 21 13.39 -7.32 -2.57
C ALA A 21 14.24 -8.40 -3.28
N ASP A 22 13.90 -9.68 -3.14
CA ASP A 22 14.54 -10.76 -3.89
C ASP A 22 14.29 -10.67 -5.39
N THR A 23 13.04 -10.47 -5.78
CA THR A 23 12.64 -10.38 -7.18
C THR A 23 13.39 -9.27 -7.93
N PHE A 24 13.62 -8.14 -7.27
CA PHE A 24 14.27 -6.97 -7.87
C PHE A 24 15.75 -6.80 -7.50
N GLY A 25 16.34 -7.71 -6.73
CA GLY A 25 17.71 -7.56 -6.22
C GLY A 25 17.87 -6.28 -5.40
N ALA A 26 16.84 -5.89 -4.65
CA ALA A 26 16.75 -4.61 -3.97
C ALA A 26 17.13 -4.70 -2.49
N ARG A 27 17.60 -3.57 -1.94
CA ARG A 27 17.77 -3.41 -0.50
C ARG A 27 16.42 -3.36 0.20
N LEU A 28 16.27 -4.07 1.31
CA LEU A 28 15.09 -4.00 2.18
C LEU A 28 15.36 -3.09 3.39
N ILE A 29 14.62 -1.99 3.47
CA ILE A 29 14.67 -1.06 4.61
C ILE A 29 13.43 -1.30 5.46
N GLY A 30 13.60 -1.81 6.69
CA GLY A 30 12.56 -1.87 7.70
C GLY A 30 12.43 -0.54 8.44
N VAL A 31 11.21 -0.06 8.64
CA VAL A 31 10.94 1.19 9.36
C VAL A 31 9.87 1.00 10.42
N ALA A 32 10.07 1.63 11.59
CA ALA A 32 9.06 1.76 12.63
C ALA A 32 9.19 3.11 13.33
N ALA A 33 8.08 3.67 13.74
CA ALA A 33 8.07 4.83 14.63
C ALA A 33 6.86 4.78 15.54
N GLU A 34 6.98 5.40 16.70
CA GLU A 34 5.89 5.53 17.64
C GLU A 34 5.99 6.86 18.36
N GLN A 35 4.83 7.50 18.56
CA GLN A 35 4.74 8.75 19.32
C GLN A 35 4.26 8.44 20.73
N PRO A 36 4.96 8.93 21.80
CA PRO A 36 4.47 8.82 23.17
C PRO A 36 3.11 9.46 23.36
N ILE A 37 2.21 8.80 24.08
CA ILE A 37 0.96 9.42 24.51
C ILE A 37 1.27 10.27 25.74
N MET A 38 1.23 11.59 25.57
CA MET A 38 1.31 12.52 26.69
C MET A 38 0.00 12.47 27.47
N GLN A 39 -0.14 11.55 28.42
CA GLN A 39 -1.14 11.68 29.47
C GLN A 39 -0.73 12.80 30.39
N ALA A 40 -1.72 13.49 31.00
CA ALA A 40 -1.43 14.54 31.98
C ALA A 40 -0.43 13.97 33.00
N ALA A 41 0.77 14.58 33.05
CA ALA A 41 1.82 14.15 33.95
C ALA A 41 1.28 14.23 35.39
N ASP A 42 1.48 13.18 36.18
CA ASP A 42 1.42 13.31 37.63
C ASP A 42 2.53 14.25 38.09
N ASP A 43 2.33 14.91 39.21
CA ASP A 43 3.28 15.92 39.75
C ASP A 43 4.71 15.36 39.97
N ALA A 44 4.93 14.06 39.78
CA ALA A 44 6.20 13.35 39.99
C ALA A 44 6.93 12.94 38.68
N GLY A 45 6.33 13.15 37.49
CA GLY A 45 6.96 12.84 36.20
C GLY A 45 7.10 11.34 35.88
N TYR A 46 6.63 10.44 36.73
CA TYR A 46 6.75 9.00 36.53
C TYR A 46 6.05 8.48 35.25
N GLY A 47 4.95 9.14 34.85
CA GLY A 47 4.21 8.78 33.65
C GLY A 47 5.03 8.92 32.37
N VAL A 48 5.85 9.98 32.25
CA VAL A 48 6.67 10.28 31.08
C VAL A 48 7.77 9.23 30.87
N GLU A 49 8.46 8.85 31.96
CA GLU A 49 9.51 7.83 31.85
C GLU A 49 8.94 6.44 31.54
N ALA A 50 7.80 6.08 32.13
CA ALA A 50 7.16 4.80 31.87
C ALA A 50 6.71 4.71 30.40
N GLU A 51 6.16 5.79 29.86
CA GLU A 51 5.72 5.89 28.47
C GLU A 51 6.91 5.83 27.50
N SER A 52 7.99 6.56 27.76
CA SER A 52 9.22 6.49 26.95
C SER A 52 9.78 5.08 26.89
N ARG A 53 9.84 4.39 28.02
CA ARG A 53 10.29 2.99 28.09
C ARG A 53 9.34 2.03 27.37
N ARG A 54 8.03 2.33 27.31
CA ARG A 54 7.05 1.55 26.54
C ARG A 54 7.36 1.68 25.04
N VAL A 55 7.45 2.91 24.54
CA VAL A 55 7.76 3.22 23.14
C VAL A 55 9.06 2.54 22.69
N GLU A 56 10.12 2.63 23.50
CA GLU A 56 11.41 1.97 23.17
C GLU A 56 11.27 0.45 23.09
N ARG A 57 10.50 -0.18 23.98
CA ARG A 57 10.25 -1.64 23.94
C ARG A 57 9.44 -2.05 22.73
N ASP A 58 8.45 -1.26 22.33
CA ASP A 58 7.57 -1.55 21.21
C ASP A 58 8.33 -1.42 19.88
N ILE A 59 9.13 -0.38 19.71
CA ILE A 59 10.04 -0.22 18.58
C ILE A 59 11.08 -1.36 18.52
N GLU A 60 11.66 -1.78 19.64
CA GLU A 60 12.62 -2.91 19.68
C GLU A 60 11.92 -4.23 19.39
N SER A 61 10.66 -4.39 19.77
CA SER A 61 9.86 -5.58 19.42
C SER A 61 9.58 -5.64 17.92
N ALA A 62 9.22 -4.52 17.28
CA ALA A 62 9.09 -4.42 15.83
C ALA A 62 10.42 -4.73 15.12
N ARG A 63 11.55 -4.24 15.64
CA ARG A 63 12.89 -4.56 15.13
C ARG A 63 13.20 -6.05 15.19
N ARG A 64 12.84 -6.73 16.26
CA ARG A 64 13.04 -8.18 16.37
C ARG A 64 12.25 -8.93 15.31
N VAL A 65 10.99 -8.54 15.07
CA VAL A 65 10.19 -9.11 13.99
C VAL A 65 10.87 -8.90 12.64
N PHE A 66 11.38 -7.70 12.37
CA PHE A 66 12.14 -7.42 11.14
C PHE A 66 13.34 -8.35 10.99
N LEU A 67 14.18 -8.49 12.03
CA LEU A 67 15.36 -9.35 12.01
C LEU A 67 15.01 -10.83 11.80
N ASP A 68 13.92 -11.30 12.41
CA ASP A 68 13.41 -12.66 12.21
C ASP A 68 12.96 -12.89 10.75
N VAL A 69 12.33 -11.89 10.14
CA VAL A 69 11.83 -11.96 8.76
C VAL A 69 12.97 -11.94 7.75
N VAL A 70 13.93 -11.06 7.93
CA VAL A 70 15.04 -10.90 6.98
C VAL A 70 16.09 -12.01 7.10
N GLY A 71 16.18 -12.67 8.27
CA GLY A 71 17.10 -13.77 8.50
C GLY A 71 18.55 -13.41 8.19
N ALA A 72 19.20 -14.20 7.33
CA ALA A 72 20.61 -14.03 6.94
C ALA A 72 20.82 -13.07 5.74
N ARG A 73 19.87 -12.26 5.36
CA ARG A 73 20.03 -11.28 4.28
C ARG A 73 21.10 -10.26 4.60
N ASN A 74 21.96 -9.94 3.63
CA ASN A 74 23.05 -8.99 3.81
C ASN A 74 22.67 -7.54 3.42
N ASP A 75 21.69 -7.36 2.51
CA ASP A 75 21.29 -6.04 2.04
C ASP A 75 20.00 -5.58 2.71
N VAL A 76 20.09 -5.36 4.01
CA VAL A 76 18.99 -4.91 4.85
C VAL A 76 19.41 -3.74 5.73
N GLU A 77 18.45 -2.89 6.03
CA GLU A 77 18.65 -1.74 6.92
C GLU A 77 17.44 -1.58 7.84
N TRP A 78 17.67 -1.22 9.09
CA TRP A 78 16.62 -0.85 10.03
C TRP A 78 16.70 0.62 10.39
N ARG A 79 15.57 1.29 10.38
CA ARG A 79 15.42 2.69 10.81
C ARG A 79 14.24 2.84 11.74
N SER A 80 14.42 3.54 12.83
CA SER A 80 13.31 3.84 13.76
C SER A 80 13.44 5.23 14.37
N SER A 81 12.33 5.72 14.91
CA SER A 81 12.28 7.04 15.56
C SER A 81 11.15 7.12 16.58
N VAL A 82 11.28 8.05 17.52
CA VAL A 82 10.21 8.41 18.45
C VAL A 82 9.49 9.64 17.89
N GLN A 83 8.51 9.41 17.04
CA GLN A 83 7.67 10.42 16.39
C GLN A 83 6.41 9.79 15.78
N ALA A 84 5.51 10.60 15.24
CA ALA A 84 4.31 10.10 14.54
C ALA A 84 4.67 9.13 13.40
N PRO A 85 4.10 7.91 13.38
CA PRO A 85 4.44 6.87 12.40
C PRO A 85 4.27 7.31 10.95
N ASP A 86 3.13 7.91 10.61
CA ASP A 86 2.85 8.41 9.24
C ASP A 86 3.95 9.36 8.77
N ASN A 87 4.28 10.37 9.59
CA ASN A 87 5.31 11.36 9.26
C ASN A 87 6.68 10.71 9.04
N TYR A 88 7.04 9.75 9.89
CA TYR A 88 8.31 9.05 9.76
C TYR A 88 8.40 8.23 8.47
N VAL A 89 7.34 7.48 8.14
CA VAL A 89 7.29 6.71 6.89
C VAL A 89 7.38 7.64 5.67
N ILE A 90 6.62 8.74 5.66
CA ILE A 90 6.66 9.75 4.60
C ILE A 90 8.07 10.32 4.42
N GLU A 91 8.72 10.71 5.52
CA GLU A 91 10.09 11.22 5.47
C GLU A 91 11.10 10.18 4.94
N ARG A 92 10.95 8.91 5.33
CA ARG A 92 11.88 7.85 4.91
C ARG A 92 11.62 7.39 3.48
N ALA A 93 10.41 7.59 2.94
CA ALA A 93 10.05 7.25 1.57
C ALA A 93 10.94 7.93 0.50
N ARG A 94 11.62 9.04 0.84
CA ARG A 94 12.53 9.74 -0.08
C ARG A 94 13.63 8.86 -0.67
N CYS A 95 14.02 7.79 0.00
CA CYS A 95 15.07 6.86 -0.43
C CYS A 95 14.52 5.45 -0.74
N ALA A 96 13.23 5.34 -1.02
CA ALA A 96 12.57 4.09 -1.40
C ALA A 96 11.95 4.21 -2.79
N ASP A 97 11.97 3.13 -3.54
CA ASP A 97 11.27 3.03 -4.83
C ASP A 97 9.81 2.63 -4.62
N ILE A 98 9.53 1.84 -3.58
CA ILE A 98 8.21 1.40 -3.17
C ILE A 98 8.12 1.31 -1.64
N VAL A 99 6.95 1.61 -1.08
CA VAL A 99 6.66 1.50 0.36
C VAL A 99 5.62 0.41 0.59
N VAL A 100 5.96 -0.62 1.38
CA VAL A 100 5.04 -1.71 1.73
C VAL A 100 4.41 -1.43 3.08
N LEU A 101 3.08 -1.35 3.11
CA LEU A 101 2.26 -1.08 4.28
C LEU A 101 1.26 -2.21 4.52
N GLY A 102 0.81 -2.38 5.75
CA GLY A 102 -0.34 -3.22 6.07
C GLY A 102 -1.65 -2.48 5.81
N ARG A 103 -2.72 -3.23 5.56
CA ARG A 103 -4.07 -2.68 5.59
C ARG A 103 -4.43 -2.36 7.05
N GLN A 104 -4.80 -1.13 7.32
CA GLN A 104 -5.25 -0.74 8.66
C GLN A 104 -6.59 -1.43 8.97
N SER A 105 -6.64 -2.21 10.06
CA SER A 105 -7.88 -2.82 10.54
C SER A 105 -8.54 -1.90 11.57
N SER A 106 -9.83 -1.62 11.41
CA SER A 106 -10.62 -0.86 12.37
C SER A 106 -10.82 -1.58 13.72
N SER A 107 -10.49 -2.88 13.77
CA SER A 107 -10.64 -3.74 14.96
C SER A 107 -9.41 -3.81 15.86
N ASP A 108 -8.23 -3.47 15.36
CA ASP A 108 -6.97 -3.62 16.09
C ASP A 108 -6.66 -2.38 16.92
N ARG A 109 -7.31 -2.27 18.07
CA ARG A 109 -7.04 -1.20 19.04
C ARG A 109 -5.64 -1.27 19.68
N GLY A 110 -4.96 -2.43 19.60
CA GLY A 110 -3.62 -2.62 20.17
C GLY A 110 -2.49 -1.99 19.35
N ASP A 111 -2.73 -1.70 18.07
CA ASP A 111 -1.70 -1.29 17.12
C ASP A 111 -1.80 0.19 16.68
N LEU A 112 -2.68 0.96 17.33
CA LEU A 112 -2.93 2.37 16.97
C LEU A 112 -1.70 3.27 17.16
N MET A 113 -0.68 2.81 17.87
CA MET A 113 0.48 3.62 18.26
C MET A 113 1.62 3.55 17.25
N LEU A 114 1.88 2.36 16.72
CA LEU A 114 2.86 2.12 15.65
C LEU A 114 2.21 2.09 14.27
N GLY A 115 0.88 2.00 14.20
CA GLY A 115 0.13 1.88 12.97
C GLY A 115 0.26 3.07 12.04
N VAL A 116 0.24 2.81 10.73
CA VAL A 116 0.36 3.82 9.68
C VAL A 116 -0.90 3.81 8.83
N SER A 117 -1.42 4.99 8.50
CA SER A 117 -2.55 5.16 7.59
C SER A 117 -2.09 5.12 6.12
N PRO A 118 -2.40 4.07 5.35
CA PRO A 118 -2.04 4.02 3.94
C PRO A 118 -2.60 5.20 3.15
N GLY A 119 -3.81 5.65 3.48
CA GLY A 119 -4.44 6.79 2.83
C GLY A 119 -3.69 8.10 3.05
N SER A 120 -3.15 8.34 4.25
CA SER A 120 -2.32 9.52 4.54
C SER A 120 -0.97 9.42 3.82
N VAL A 121 -0.32 8.27 3.91
CA VAL A 121 1.02 8.07 3.34
C VAL A 121 1.01 8.22 1.83
N VAL A 122 0.04 7.63 1.10
CA VAL A 122 0.00 7.73 -0.36
C VAL A 122 -0.12 9.17 -0.85
N MET A 123 -0.83 10.01 -0.09
CA MET A 123 -1.02 11.43 -0.44
C MET A 123 0.25 12.27 -0.35
N GLU A 124 1.18 11.90 0.51
CA GLU A 124 2.28 12.78 0.90
C GLU A 124 3.68 12.21 0.62
N CYS A 125 3.82 10.89 0.49
CA CYS A 125 5.15 10.28 0.36
C CYS A 125 5.78 10.42 -1.04
N GLY A 126 5.00 10.71 -2.08
CA GLY A 126 5.48 10.85 -3.46
C GLY A 126 6.11 9.57 -4.04
N ARG A 127 5.75 8.42 -3.49
CA ARG A 127 6.18 7.08 -3.91
C ARG A 127 4.99 6.15 -4.01
N PRO A 128 5.03 5.13 -4.88
CA PRO A 128 4.01 4.10 -4.88
C PRO A 128 4.00 3.36 -3.53
N ILE A 129 2.81 3.10 -3.03
CA ILE A 129 2.63 2.25 -1.86
C ILE A 129 2.00 0.92 -2.27
N LEU A 130 2.50 -0.18 -1.72
CA LEU A 130 1.89 -1.49 -1.80
C LEU A 130 1.23 -1.80 -0.46
N VAL A 131 -0.10 -1.85 -0.46
CA VAL A 131 -0.89 -2.18 0.72
C VAL A 131 -1.18 -3.67 0.72
N ALA A 132 -0.67 -4.37 1.73
CA ALA A 132 -0.83 -5.81 1.89
C ALA A 132 -2.05 -6.13 2.77
N PRO A 133 -3.01 -6.91 2.28
CA PRO A 133 -4.03 -7.50 3.13
C PRO A 133 -3.42 -8.50 4.13
N PRO A 134 -4.15 -8.83 5.22
CA PRO A 134 -3.72 -9.82 6.17
C PRO A 134 -3.32 -11.16 5.53
N GLY A 135 -2.24 -11.76 6.02
CA GLY A 135 -1.77 -13.07 5.57
C GLY A 135 -1.02 -13.11 4.23
N THR A 136 -0.87 -11.98 3.53
CA THR A 136 -0.15 -11.94 2.25
C THR A 136 1.36 -11.99 2.44
N GLU A 137 2.00 -13.07 1.97
CA GLU A 137 3.45 -13.32 2.11
C GLU A 137 4.25 -13.15 0.81
N ALA A 138 3.57 -13.18 -0.34
CA ALA A 138 4.17 -12.99 -1.66
C ALA A 138 3.18 -12.27 -2.58
N LEU A 139 3.71 -11.60 -3.60
CA LEU A 139 2.91 -10.94 -4.62
C LEU A 139 2.77 -11.88 -5.83
N SER A 140 1.54 -12.27 -6.19
CA SER A 140 1.28 -12.86 -7.50
C SER A 140 1.07 -11.75 -8.53
N THR A 141 1.77 -11.88 -9.64
CA THR A 141 1.59 -11.05 -10.83
C THR A 141 1.16 -11.87 -12.04
N ASP A 142 0.61 -13.09 -11.83
CA ASP A 142 0.06 -13.92 -12.91
C ASP A 142 -1.04 -13.16 -13.66
N THR A 143 -1.93 -12.52 -12.92
CA THR A 143 -2.92 -11.58 -13.47
C THR A 143 -2.92 -10.31 -12.62
N VAL A 144 -2.81 -9.15 -13.27
CA VAL A 144 -2.84 -7.84 -12.65
C VAL A 144 -3.98 -7.02 -13.22
N VAL A 145 -4.81 -6.45 -12.36
CA VAL A 145 -5.86 -5.50 -12.72
C VAL A 145 -5.32 -4.08 -12.58
N VAL A 146 -5.38 -3.30 -13.65
CA VAL A 146 -5.13 -1.85 -13.63
C VAL A 146 -6.47 -1.14 -13.59
N ALA A 147 -6.83 -0.56 -12.46
CA ALA A 147 -8.03 0.26 -12.31
C ALA A 147 -7.81 1.61 -13.01
N TRP A 148 -8.37 1.73 -14.21
CA TRP A 148 -8.13 2.86 -15.07
C TRP A 148 -9.26 3.88 -15.02
N LYS A 149 -8.88 5.12 -14.80
CA LYS A 149 -9.64 6.33 -15.08
C LYS A 149 -8.66 7.37 -15.60
N ASP A 150 -9.07 8.18 -16.60
CA ASP A 150 -8.15 9.16 -17.20
C ASP A 150 -7.83 10.33 -16.26
N THR A 151 -7.00 10.04 -15.24
CA THR A 151 -6.49 11.00 -14.26
C THR A 151 -4.97 10.96 -14.19
N ARG A 152 -4.36 12.01 -13.63
CA ARG A 152 -2.90 12.07 -13.45
C ARG A 152 -2.41 10.98 -12.48
N GLU A 153 -3.19 10.65 -11.45
CA GLU A 153 -2.87 9.66 -10.44
C GLU A 153 -2.87 8.24 -11.04
N ALA A 154 -3.85 7.92 -11.89
CA ALA A 154 -3.88 6.64 -12.60
C ALA A 154 -2.70 6.50 -13.57
N ARG A 155 -2.36 7.56 -14.31
CA ARG A 155 -1.16 7.58 -15.19
C ARG A 155 0.11 7.36 -14.39
N ARG A 156 0.23 8.00 -13.21
CA ARG A 156 1.37 7.81 -12.31
C ARG A 156 1.42 6.37 -11.79
N ALA A 157 0.30 5.83 -11.31
CA ALA A 157 0.23 4.48 -10.79
C ALA A 157 0.70 3.42 -11.81
N ILE A 158 0.28 3.55 -13.07
CA ILE A 158 0.74 2.67 -14.15
C ILE A 158 2.24 2.80 -14.38
N HIS A 159 2.77 4.02 -14.41
CA HIS A 159 4.19 4.28 -14.60
C HIS A 159 5.02 3.68 -13.44
N ASP A 160 4.58 3.90 -12.21
CA ASP A 160 5.26 3.40 -11.02
C ASP A 160 5.19 1.85 -10.91
N ALA A 161 4.08 1.26 -11.39
CA ALA A 161 3.89 -0.19 -11.43
C ALA A 161 4.59 -0.88 -12.62
N LEU A 162 5.12 -0.13 -13.59
CA LEU A 162 5.65 -0.68 -14.85
C LEU A 162 6.62 -1.86 -14.67
N PRO A 163 7.56 -1.86 -13.69
CA PRO A 163 8.45 -3.00 -13.46
C PRO A 163 7.70 -4.29 -13.09
N LEU A 164 6.55 -4.20 -12.42
CA LEU A 164 5.70 -5.33 -12.08
C LEU A 164 4.83 -5.74 -13.28
N LEU A 165 4.31 -4.76 -14.02
CA LEU A 165 3.40 -4.99 -15.16
C LEU A 165 4.11 -5.66 -16.34
N VAL A 166 5.36 -5.32 -16.61
CA VAL A 166 6.16 -5.93 -17.70
C VAL A 166 6.45 -7.40 -17.40
N GLY A 167 6.61 -7.77 -16.14
CA GLY A 167 6.83 -9.15 -15.70
C GLY A 167 5.54 -9.96 -15.46
N ALA A 168 4.37 -9.34 -15.61
CA ALA A 168 3.10 -9.99 -15.32
C ALA A 168 2.71 -11.01 -16.41
N GLY A 169 1.99 -12.07 -16.00
CA GLY A 169 1.42 -13.05 -16.94
C GLY A 169 0.35 -12.42 -17.84
N GLU A 170 -0.57 -11.67 -17.26
CA GLU A 170 -1.56 -10.84 -17.96
C GLU A 170 -1.84 -9.54 -17.18
N VAL A 171 -1.99 -8.43 -17.91
CA VAL A 171 -2.41 -7.12 -17.37
C VAL A 171 -3.74 -6.73 -17.98
N VAL A 172 -4.79 -6.61 -17.18
CA VAL A 172 -6.12 -6.19 -17.64
C VAL A 172 -6.37 -4.75 -17.23
N VAL A 173 -6.44 -3.85 -18.23
CA VAL A 173 -6.76 -2.43 -18.00
C VAL A 173 -8.26 -2.26 -17.93
N VAL A 174 -8.79 -2.07 -16.72
CA VAL A 174 -10.23 -2.03 -16.44
C VAL A 174 -10.71 -0.59 -16.30
N ALA A 175 -11.55 -0.15 -17.22
CA ALA A 175 -12.31 1.08 -17.09
C ALA A 175 -13.74 0.76 -16.64
N ALA A 176 -14.11 1.22 -15.42
CA ALA A 176 -15.47 1.12 -14.90
C ALA A 176 -16.20 2.45 -15.19
N THR A 177 -17.20 2.43 -16.06
CA THR A 177 -17.86 3.63 -16.55
C THR A 177 -19.39 3.51 -16.57
N THR A 178 -20.09 4.63 -16.35
CA THR A 178 -21.54 4.75 -16.53
C THR A 178 -21.91 5.24 -17.94
N SER A 179 -20.92 5.52 -18.78
CA SER A 179 -21.10 5.99 -20.17
C SER A 179 -20.31 5.08 -21.11
N PHE A 180 -20.77 4.92 -22.36
CA PHE A 180 -20.12 4.12 -23.40
C PHE A 180 -18.76 4.67 -23.88
N ARG A 181 -17.95 5.22 -22.97
CA ARG A 181 -16.60 5.70 -23.24
C ARG A 181 -15.60 4.78 -22.58
N ASP A 182 -14.62 4.32 -23.34
CA ASP A 182 -13.51 3.50 -22.86
C ASP A 182 -12.53 4.26 -21.97
N GLU A 183 -12.72 5.58 -21.82
CA GLU A 183 -11.84 6.50 -21.11
C GLU A 183 -10.35 6.38 -21.51
N GLY A 184 -10.06 5.82 -22.69
CA GLY A 184 -8.70 5.61 -23.19
C GLY A 184 -8.04 4.33 -22.66
N ALA A 185 -8.81 3.34 -22.17
CA ALA A 185 -8.27 2.06 -21.71
C ALA A 185 -7.53 1.29 -22.82
N GLU A 186 -8.02 1.38 -24.08
CA GLU A 186 -7.35 0.78 -25.25
C GLU A 186 -5.99 1.43 -25.52
N ASP A 187 -5.90 2.77 -25.44
CA ASP A 187 -4.64 3.49 -25.63
C ASP A 187 -3.61 3.12 -24.56
N VAL A 188 -4.06 2.96 -23.31
CA VAL A 188 -3.21 2.56 -22.20
C VAL A 188 -2.74 1.11 -22.35
N ALA A 189 -3.62 0.21 -22.72
CA ALA A 189 -3.24 -1.17 -23.02
C ALA A 189 -2.21 -1.21 -24.16
N ALA A 190 -2.44 -0.50 -25.25
CA ALA A 190 -1.48 -0.39 -26.35
C ALA A 190 -0.14 0.22 -25.90
N TRP A 191 -0.16 1.19 -25.00
CA TRP A 191 1.06 1.78 -24.46
C TRP A 191 1.84 0.77 -23.60
N LEU A 192 1.17 0.04 -22.70
CA LEU A 192 1.76 -1.03 -21.91
C LEU A 192 2.35 -2.16 -22.78
N ALA A 193 1.64 -2.55 -23.85
CA ALA A 193 2.13 -3.55 -24.80
C ALA A 193 3.46 -3.12 -25.45
N ARG A 194 3.62 -1.83 -25.77
CA ARG A 194 4.91 -1.31 -26.29
C ARG A 194 6.05 -1.35 -25.29
N HIS A 195 5.75 -1.43 -23.99
CA HIS A 195 6.72 -1.64 -22.91
C HIS A 195 6.98 -3.14 -22.64
N GLY A 196 6.31 -4.05 -23.37
CA GLY A 196 6.50 -5.48 -23.25
C GLY A 196 5.52 -6.19 -22.32
N ALA A 197 4.52 -5.51 -21.78
CA ALA A 197 3.49 -6.15 -20.98
C ALA A 197 2.49 -6.93 -21.86
N ASN A 198 2.07 -8.10 -21.41
CA ASN A 198 0.96 -8.85 -22.01
C ASN A 198 -0.36 -8.25 -21.49
N THR A 199 -1.05 -7.45 -22.30
CA THR A 199 -2.14 -6.60 -21.81
C THR A 199 -3.35 -6.59 -22.73
N ARG A 200 -4.52 -6.42 -22.13
CA ARG A 200 -5.79 -6.14 -22.83
C ARG A 200 -6.65 -5.13 -22.08
N PRO A 201 -7.47 -4.34 -22.79
CA PRO A 201 -8.47 -3.50 -22.15
C PRO A 201 -9.72 -4.30 -21.76
N LEU A 202 -10.43 -3.82 -20.74
CA LEU A 202 -11.76 -4.28 -20.35
C LEU A 202 -12.60 -3.09 -19.92
N VAL A 203 -13.70 -2.85 -20.62
CA VAL A 203 -14.68 -1.83 -20.21
C VAL A 203 -15.85 -2.52 -19.53
N LYS A 204 -16.11 -2.16 -18.27
CA LYS A 204 -17.31 -2.60 -17.54
C LYS A 204 -18.30 -1.45 -17.50
N GLU A 205 -19.46 -1.66 -18.12
CA GLU A 205 -20.55 -0.70 -18.20
C GLU A 205 -21.68 -1.11 -17.27
N GLY A 206 -22.40 -0.15 -16.70
CA GLY A 206 -23.57 -0.41 -15.91
C GLY A 206 -23.91 0.70 -14.91
N GLU A 207 -25.02 0.51 -14.19
CA GLU A 207 -25.31 1.30 -12.99
C GLU A 207 -24.31 0.85 -11.91
N LEU A 208 -23.25 1.62 -11.76
CA LEU A 208 -22.22 1.32 -10.77
C LEU A 208 -22.72 1.79 -9.42
N SER A 209 -23.21 0.88 -8.59
CA SER A 209 -23.49 1.14 -7.18
C SER A 209 -22.20 1.52 -6.45
N SER A 210 -21.09 0.88 -6.82
CA SER A 210 -19.75 1.19 -6.36
C SER A 210 -18.73 0.81 -7.44
N VAL A 211 -17.88 1.75 -7.85
CA VAL A 211 -16.74 1.48 -8.75
C VAL A 211 -15.75 0.53 -8.09
N ALA A 212 -15.55 0.65 -6.78
CA ALA A 212 -14.65 -0.22 -6.04
C ALA A 212 -15.14 -1.68 -6.06
N GLU A 213 -16.43 -1.93 -5.81
CA GLU A 213 -17.03 -3.27 -5.88
C GLU A 213 -16.85 -3.87 -7.29
N THR A 214 -17.15 -3.11 -8.34
CA THR A 214 -16.95 -3.56 -9.72
C THR A 214 -15.50 -3.96 -9.99
N LEU A 215 -14.52 -3.20 -9.50
CA LEU A 215 -13.10 -3.50 -9.68
C LEU A 215 -12.70 -4.76 -8.89
N LEU A 216 -13.22 -4.94 -7.69
CA LEU A 216 -12.97 -6.11 -6.86
C LEU A 216 -13.60 -7.37 -7.45
N ASP A 217 -14.84 -7.29 -7.94
CA ASP A 217 -15.51 -8.39 -8.64
C ASP A 217 -14.73 -8.82 -9.88
N VAL A 218 -14.28 -7.85 -10.70
CA VAL A 218 -13.42 -8.15 -11.86
C VAL A 218 -12.11 -8.79 -11.44
N ALA A 219 -11.48 -8.31 -10.37
CA ALA A 219 -10.24 -8.89 -9.88
C ALA A 219 -10.44 -10.34 -9.39
N ASP A 220 -11.56 -10.63 -8.72
CA ASP A 220 -11.93 -11.98 -8.29
C ASP A 220 -12.25 -12.89 -9.49
N GLU A 221 -13.09 -12.43 -10.43
CA GLU A 221 -13.43 -13.15 -11.67
C GLU A 221 -12.18 -13.56 -12.47
N LEU A 222 -11.14 -12.71 -12.47
CA LEU A 222 -9.89 -12.93 -13.20
C LEU A 222 -8.82 -13.67 -12.39
N GLY A 223 -9.05 -13.92 -11.10
CA GLY A 223 -8.05 -14.47 -10.20
C GLY A 223 -6.83 -13.56 -10.08
N ALA A 224 -7.03 -12.24 -10.05
CA ALA A 224 -5.94 -11.28 -9.99
C ALA A 224 -5.20 -11.33 -8.65
N GLY A 225 -3.88 -11.20 -8.69
CA GLY A 225 -3.03 -11.14 -7.51
C GLY A 225 -2.61 -9.73 -7.10
N LEU A 226 -2.96 -8.72 -7.91
CA LEU A 226 -2.64 -7.32 -7.67
C LEU A 226 -3.66 -6.41 -8.35
N ILE A 227 -4.08 -5.35 -7.66
CA ILE A 227 -4.75 -4.20 -8.28
C ILE A 227 -3.81 -3.00 -8.25
N VAL A 228 -3.63 -2.34 -9.40
CA VAL A 228 -2.91 -1.07 -9.54
C VAL A 228 -3.93 0.04 -9.73
N SER A 229 -3.90 1.07 -8.91
CA SER A 229 -4.86 2.19 -8.97
C SER A 229 -4.20 3.53 -8.65
N GLY A 230 -4.68 4.59 -9.29
CA GLY A 230 -4.46 5.94 -8.79
C GLY A 230 -5.20 6.16 -7.47
N ALA A 231 -4.63 6.95 -6.59
CA ALA A 231 -5.21 7.29 -5.30
C ALA A 231 -5.70 8.74 -5.28
N TYR A 232 -6.95 8.97 -4.81
CA TYR A 232 -7.51 10.30 -4.53
C TYR A 232 -7.45 11.32 -5.69
N GLY A 233 -7.79 10.91 -6.92
CA GLY A 233 -7.73 11.74 -8.13
C GLY A 233 -8.73 12.91 -8.20
N HIS A 234 -9.63 13.06 -7.24
CA HIS A 234 -10.54 14.20 -7.11
C HIS A 234 -10.27 14.97 -5.82
N SER A 235 -10.41 16.31 -5.84
CA SER A 235 -10.14 17.19 -4.71
C SER A 235 -10.82 16.67 -3.42
N ARG A 236 -10.07 16.58 -2.31
CA ARG A 236 -10.52 16.15 -0.97
C ARG A 236 -11.89 16.67 -0.53
N THR A 237 -12.31 17.82 -1.03
CA THR A 237 -13.60 18.48 -0.72
C THR A 237 -14.83 17.76 -1.27
N ARG A 238 -14.72 16.94 -2.33
CA ARG A 238 -15.84 16.19 -2.90
C ARG A 238 -15.92 14.74 -2.38
N GLU A 239 -14.80 14.13 -2.05
CA GLU A 239 -14.76 12.72 -1.59
C GLU A 239 -15.21 12.56 -0.13
N TRP A 240 -15.14 13.62 0.68
CA TRP A 240 -15.61 13.58 2.07
C TRP A 240 -17.11 13.33 2.20
N MET A 241 -17.87 13.55 1.13
CA MET A 241 -19.34 13.39 1.13
C MET A 241 -19.83 12.07 0.50
N PHE A 242 -18.99 11.37 -0.27
CA PHE A 242 -19.41 10.14 -0.97
C PHE A 242 -18.23 9.16 -1.06
N GLY A 243 -17.98 8.29 -0.08
CA GLY A 243 -17.01 7.21 -0.02
C GLY A 243 -16.16 7.05 -1.31
N GLY A 244 -14.91 7.54 -1.30
CA GLY A 244 -14.08 7.51 -2.50
C GLY A 244 -13.59 6.10 -2.83
N VAL A 245 -13.48 5.75 -4.12
CA VAL A 245 -13.02 4.46 -4.62
C VAL A 245 -11.74 3.98 -3.92
N THR A 246 -10.78 4.88 -3.68
CA THR A 246 -9.53 4.56 -2.97
C THR A 246 -9.78 4.06 -1.55
N ARG A 247 -10.69 4.72 -0.81
CA ARG A 247 -11.03 4.32 0.56
C ARG A 247 -11.70 2.95 0.56
N ASP A 248 -12.68 2.76 -0.34
CA ASP A 248 -13.44 1.53 -0.42
C ASP A 248 -12.53 0.35 -0.82
N LEU A 249 -11.58 0.56 -1.76
CA LEU A 249 -10.54 -0.42 -2.09
C LEU A 249 -9.67 -0.74 -0.87
N LEU A 250 -9.19 0.27 -0.13
CA LEU A 250 -8.37 0.07 1.08
C LEU A 250 -9.11 -0.71 2.17
N GLU A 251 -10.43 -0.52 2.30
CA GLU A 251 -11.27 -1.21 3.28
C GLU A 251 -11.64 -2.64 2.85
N MET A 252 -11.91 -2.87 1.57
CA MET A 252 -12.56 -4.09 1.08
C MET A 252 -11.62 -5.07 0.37
N ALA A 253 -10.51 -4.60 -0.23
CA ALA A 253 -9.67 -5.46 -1.05
C ALA A 253 -9.08 -6.64 -0.26
N SER A 254 -9.25 -7.84 -0.78
CA SER A 254 -8.66 -9.08 -0.26
C SER A 254 -7.29 -9.41 -0.87
N ILE A 255 -6.88 -8.66 -1.89
CA ILE A 255 -5.60 -8.80 -2.59
C ILE A 255 -4.78 -7.51 -2.48
N PRO A 256 -3.46 -7.56 -2.68
CA PRO A 256 -2.59 -6.39 -2.66
C PRO A 256 -3.05 -5.25 -3.57
N LEU A 257 -2.88 -4.02 -3.08
CA LEU A 257 -3.15 -2.79 -3.82
C LEU A 257 -1.86 -2.00 -4.01
N LEU A 258 -1.50 -1.69 -5.25
CA LEU A 258 -0.46 -0.71 -5.55
C LEU A 258 -1.12 0.62 -5.88
N LEU A 259 -0.81 1.63 -5.09
CA LEU A 259 -1.44 2.96 -5.16
C LEU A 259 -0.38 4.04 -5.37
N SER A 260 -0.70 5.03 -6.22
CA SER A 260 0.10 6.27 -6.42
C SER A 260 -0.80 7.49 -6.49
N HIS A 261 -0.26 8.63 -6.00
CA HIS A 261 -0.96 9.92 -6.03
C HIS A 261 -0.17 10.99 -6.78
#